data_30302eef4e0b5d94ce0bbd35b31cf274
#
_entry.id   30302eef4e0b5d94ce0bbd35b31cf274
#
_cell.length_a   1.000
_cell.length_b   1.000
_cell.length_c   1.000
_cell.angle_alpha   90.00
_cell.angle_beta   90.00
_cell.angle_gamma   90.00
#
_symmetry.space_group_name_H-M   'P 1'
#
loop_
_entity.id
_entity.type
_entity.pdbx_description
1 polymer ?
#
loop_
_entity_poly.entity_id
_entity_poly.type
_entity_poly.pdbx_seq_one_letter_code
_entity_poly.pdbx_strand_id
1 'polypeptide(L)'
;IAYVPQNKDFSYTADDLMAFFAVREVAAILLINPDNPSGNYISKVDVVHLAKWCKDKKVTLVVDESFVDFSEQSVDNTLLTNEILEENPNLVVVKSISKSYGVPGLRLGVLASSNLLLIDRVRKNVPIWNINSFAEFYMQIFNKYEQDYKQACRLFIRERDRFYVDLQQIGYLRIIPSQANYFLCEVISKYSSKELTELLLNEYNILIKDCGTKKAFRNGEYIRIAVRSTLDNQRLIDALKEL
;
A
#
# COMPACT_ATOMS: atom_id res chain seq x y z
N ILE A 1 8.94 20.37 -0.99
CA ILE A 1 8.18 19.14 -1.26
C ILE A 1 6.97 19.53 -2.09
N ALA A 2 6.78 18.87 -3.24
CA ALA A 2 5.59 19.00 -4.08
C ALA A 2 4.72 17.76 -3.88
N TYR A 3 3.41 17.96 -3.69
CA TYR A 3 2.43 16.90 -3.59
C TYR A 3 1.59 16.84 -4.86
N VAL A 4 1.34 15.65 -5.37
CA VAL A 4 0.43 15.44 -6.49
C VAL A 4 -0.99 15.83 -6.03
N PRO A 5 -1.73 16.65 -6.80
CA PRO A 5 -3.07 17.06 -6.45
C PRO A 5 -4.01 15.86 -6.32
N GLN A 6 -4.88 15.90 -5.32
CA GLN A 6 -5.92 14.90 -5.15
C GLN A 6 -7.05 15.13 -6.14
N ASN A 7 -7.65 14.06 -6.62
CA ASN A 7 -8.94 14.05 -7.30
C ASN A 7 -9.98 13.32 -6.44
N LYS A 8 -11.23 13.31 -6.91
CA LYS A 8 -12.34 12.69 -6.18
C LYS A 8 -12.12 11.20 -5.87
N ASP A 9 -11.41 10.49 -6.73
CA ASP A 9 -11.23 9.05 -6.61
C ASP A 9 -9.85 8.66 -6.07
N PHE A 10 -9.03 9.66 -5.69
CA PHE A 10 -7.67 9.48 -5.18
C PHE A 10 -6.81 8.60 -6.10
N SER A 11 -7.08 8.64 -7.40
CA SER A 11 -6.41 7.85 -8.42
C SER A 11 -5.47 8.71 -9.24
N TYR A 12 -4.39 8.12 -9.71
CA TYR A 12 -3.43 8.72 -10.63
C TYR A 12 -2.70 7.59 -11.38
N THR A 13 -2.22 7.92 -12.57
CA THR A 13 -1.45 7.04 -13.44
C THR A 13 0.03 7.45 -13.47
N ALA A 14 0.88 6.65 -14.10
CA ALA A 14 2.26 7.03 -14.36
C ALA A 14 2.34 8.28 -15.25
N ASP A 15 1.45 8.40 -16.24
CA ASP A 15 1.39 9.57 -17.14
C ASP A 15 1.02 10.84 -16.41
N ASP A 16 0.07 10.78 -15.45
CA ASP A 16 -0.29 11.90 -14.59
C ASP A 16 0.93 12.38 -13.78
N LEU A 17 1.71 11.43 -13.23
CA LEU A 17 2.93 11.74 -12.49
C LEU A 17 3.99 12.36 -13.39
N MET A 18 4.22 11.80 -14.59
CA MET A 18 5.17 12.35 -15.55
C MET A 18 4.78 13.76 -15.99
N ALA A 19 3.52 13.99 -16.31
CA ALA A 19 3.00 15.31 -16.67
C ALA A 19 3.15 16.32 -15.52
N PHE A 20 2.79 15.91 -14.30
CA PHE A 20 2.91 16.78 -13.11
C PHE A 20 4.35 17.18 -12.82
N PHE A 21 5.31 16.25 -12.94
CA PHE A 21 6.72 16.50 -12.64
C PHE A 21 7.52 17.02 -13.83
N ALA A 22 7.00 16.98 -15.06
CA ALA A 22 7.71 17.47 -16.26
C ALA A 22 8.12 18.95 -16.17
N VAL A 23 7.31 19.76 -15.49
CA VAL A 23 7.48 21.22 -15.33
C VAL A 23 8.04 21.58 -13.94
N ARG A 24 8.58 20.63 -13.19
CA ARG A 24 9.09 20.83 -11.83
C ARG A 24 10.49 20.24 -11.70
N GLU A 25 11.39 20.99 -11.10
CA GLU A 25 12.70 20.46 -10.71
C GLU A 25 12.60 19.73 -9.38
N VAL A 26 12.79 18.41 -9.44
CA VAL A 26 12.79 17.54 -8.26
C VAL A 26 14.01 16.61 -8.30
N ALA A 27 14.62 16.37 -7.16
CA ALA A 27 15.74 15.43 -7.05
C ALA A 27 15.27 13.98 -6.94
N ALA A 28 14.07 13.77 -6.38
CA ALA A 28 13.51 12.44 -6.21
C ALA A 28 11.98 12.49 -6.23
N ILE A 29 11.36 11.38 -6.64
CA ILE A 29 9.93 11.11 -6.54
C ILE A 29 9.77 9.92 -5.61
N LEU A 30 8.87 10.03 -4.61
CA LEU A 30 8.45 8.93 -3.75
C LEU A 30 7.05 8.48 -4.18
N LEU A 31 6.95 7.24 -4.60
CA LEU A 31 5.70 6.58 -4.97
C LEU A 31 5.41 5.45 -3.98
N ILE A 32 4.24 5.47 -3.36
CA ILE A 32 3.73 4.35 -2.56
C ILE A 32 2.78 3.56 -3.46
N ASN A 33 3.07 2.30 -3.74
CA ASN A 33 2.34 1.51 -4.73
C ASN A 33 2.10 0.06 -4.27
N PRO A 34 0.86 -0.32 -3.93
CA PRO A 34 -0.38 0.48 -3.81
C PRO A 34 -0.32 1.59 -2.76
N ASP A 35 -1.01 2.69 -3.05
CA ASP A 35 -1.01 3.90 -2.22
C ASP A 35 -1.69 3.71 -0.86
N ASN A 36 -1.24 4.41 0.15
CA ASN A 36 -1.84 4.44 1.49
C ASN A 36 -2.28 5.88 1.85
N PRO A 37 -3.59 6.13 1.93
CA PRO A 37 -4.67 5.18 2.23
C PRO A 37 -5.61 4.83 1.06
N SER A 38 -5.41 5.34 -0.15
CA SER A 38 -6.39 5.18 -1.23
C SER A 38 -6.43 3.75 -1.79
N GLY A 39 -5.30 3.05 -1.79
CA GLY A 39 -5.16 1.75 -2.44
C GLY A 39 -4.98 1.85 -3.95
N ASN A 40 -4.81 3.08 -4.51
CA ASN A 40 -4.49 3.26 -5.92
C ASN A 40 -3.24 2.48 -6.31
N TYR A 41 -3.26 1.84 -7.45
CA TYR A 41 -2.18 1.00 -7.93
C TYR A 41 -1.82 1.35 -9.37
N ILE A 42 -0.53 1.58 -9.60
CA ILE A 42 0.06 1.72 -10.94
C ILE A 42 0.68 0.37 -11.31
N SER A 43 0.42 -0.11 -12.51
CA SER A 43 0.92 -1.41 -12.96
C SER A 43 2.46 -1.46 -12.94
N LYS A 44 3.02 -2.68 -12.79
CA LYS A 44 4.47 -2.89 -12.84
C LYS A 44 5.09 -2.30 -14.11
N VAL A 45 4.44 -2.49 -15.27
CA VAL A 45 4.91 -2.00 -16.57
C VAL A 45 4.96 -0.47 -16.57
N ASP A 46 3.92 0.18 -16.07
CA ASP A 46 3.83 1.64 -16.02
C ASP A 46 4.82 2.24 -15.00
N VAL A 47 5.06 1.56 -13.87
CA VAL A 47 6.10 1.99 -12.91
C VAL A 47 7.50 1.86 -13.52
N VAL A 48 7.78 0.81 -14.30
CA VAL A 48 9.05 0.69 -15.04
C VAL A 48 9.17 1.79 -16.10
N HIS A 49 8.07 2.14 -16.79
CA HIS A 49 8.06 3.28 -17.71
C HIS A 49 8.37 4.60 -16.97
N LEU A 50 7.73 4.84 -15.84
CA LEU A 50 8.04 5.99 -14.98
C LEU A 50 9.51 6.01 -14.52
N ALA A 51 10.09 4.85 -14.18
CA ALA A 51 11.49 4.75 -13.76
C ALA A 51 12.44 5.13 -14.90
N LYS A 52 12.17 4.71 -16.14
CA LYS A 52 12.92 5.12 -17.34
C LYS A 52 12.83 6.63 -17.59
N TRP A 53 11.62 7.18 -17.52
CA TRP A 53 11.43 8.64 -17.63
C TRP A 53 12.19 9.40 -16.53
N CYS A 54 12.14 8.94 -15.28
CA CYS A 54 12.93 9.53 -14.18
C CYS A 54 14.43 9.45 -14.44
N LYS A 55 14.93 8.34 -15.02
CA LYS A 55 16.34 8.18 -15.39
C LYS A 55 16.79 9.23 -16.38
N ASP A 56 15.99 9.48 -17.43
CA ASP A 56 16.30 10.50 -18.46
C ASP A 56 16.32 11.92 -17.86
N LYS A 57 15.50 12.16 -16.85
CA LYS A 57 15.46 13.44 -16.09
C LYS A 57 16.49 13.53 -14.96
N LYS A 58 17.28 12.48 -14.72
CA LYS A 58 18.23 12.36 -13.59
C LYS A 58 17.54 12.47 -12.22
N VAL A 59 16.33 11.98 -12.13
CA VAL A 59 15.49 11.94 -10.91
C VAL A 59 15.58 10.56 -10.30
N THR A 60 15.76 10.46 -8.98
CA THR A 60 15.65 9.21 -8.25
C THR A 60 14.17 8.84 -8.07
N LEU A 61 13.78 7.63 -8.45
CA LEU A 61 12.45 7.09 -8.14
C LEU A 61 12.55 6.14 -6.96
N VAL A 62 11.88 6.47 -5.87
CA VAL A 62 11.73 5.59 -4.70
C VAL A 62 10.33 5.01 -4.72
N VAL A 63 10.20 3.69 -4.77
CA VAL A 63 8.91 3.00 -4.76
C VAL A 63 8.77 2.18 -3.48
N ASP A 64 7.74 2.47 -2.70
CA ASP A 64 7.34 1.67 -1.55
C ASP A 64 6.33 0.60 -1.99
N GLU A 65 6.79 -0.64 -2.06
CA GLU A 65 6.00 -1.82 -2.42
C GLU A 65 5.40 -2.56 -1.22
N SER A 66 5.26 -1.93 -0.07
CA SER A 66 4.82 -2.62 1.16
C SER A 66 3.45 -3.32 1.05
N PHE A 67 2.65 -2.98 0.04
CA PHE A 67 1.32 -3.56 -0.19
C PHE A 67 1.18 -4.27 -1.54
N VAL A 68 2.24 -4.38 -2.35
CA VAL A 68 2.18 -4.91 -3.72
C VAL A 68 1.70 -6.37 -3.80
N ASP A 69 1.98 -7.17 -2.78
CA ASP A 69 1.58 -8.58 -2.74
C ASP A 69 0.05 -8.78 -2.60
N PHE A 70 -0.68 -7.71 -2.28
CA PHE A 70 -2.15 -7.72 -2.22
C PHE A 70 -2.80 -7.29 -3.54
N SER A 71 -2.03 -6.78 -4.51
CA SER A 71 -2.54 -6.36 -5.81
C SER A 71 -2.90 -7.56 -6.71
N GLU A 72 -3.70 -7.32 -7.74
CA GLU A 72 -3.97 -8.32 -8.75
C GLU A 72 -2.66 -8.86 -9.32
N GLN A 73 -2.60 -10.16 -9.60
CA GLN A 73 -1.39 -10.85 -10.08
C GLN A 73 -0.19 -10.79 -9.12
N SER A 74 -0.43 -10.80 -7.83
CA SER A 74 0.53 -10.58 -6.74
C SER A 74 1.92 -11.22 -6.90
N VAL A 75 2.03 -12.33 -7.59
CA VAL A 75 3.28 -13.11 -7.73
C VAL A 75 4.30 -12.41 -8.61
N ASP A 76 3.86 -11.63 -9.61
CA ASP A 76 4.74 -11.02 -10.62
C ASP A 76 4.77 -9.49 -10.59
N ASN A 77 4.11 -8.86 -9.62
CA ASN A 77 3.97 -7.40 -9.55
C ASN A 77 5.15 -6.68 -8.89
N THR A 78 6.05 -7.39 -8.22
CA THR A 78 7.20 -6.74 -7.56
C THR A 78 8.24 -6.25 -8.57
N LEU A 79 8.83 -5.09 -8.28
CA LEU A 79 9.99 -4.54 -8.99
C LEU A 79 11.32 -5.14 -8.49
N LEU A 80 11.29 -6.00 -7.46
CA LEU A 80 12.47 -6.64 -6.87
C LEU A 80 12.98 -7.79 -7.74
N THR A 81 13.38 -7.46 -8.98
CA THR A 81 14.07 -8.38 -9.88
C THR A 81 15.38 -7.75 -10.36
N ASN A 82 16.40 -8.57 -10.57
CA ASN A 82 17.71 -8.08 -11.00
C ASN A 82 17.62 -7.30 -12.30
N GLU A 83 16.88 -7.79 -13.28
CA GLU A 83 16.69 -7.15 -14.59
C GLU A 83 16.18 -5.71 -14.45
N ILE A 84 15.08 -5.51 -13.68
CA ILE A 84 14.47 -4.19 -13.51
C ILE A 84 15.44 -3.25 -12.78
N LEU A 85 16.09 -3.71 -11.72
CA LEU A 85 17.01 -2.89 -10.94
C LEU A 85 18.27 -2.52 -11.72
N GLU A 86 18.86 -3.45 -12.49
CA GLU A 86 20.05 -3.21 -13.30
C GLU A 86 19.78 -2.24 -14.46
N GLU A 87 18.61 -2.36 -15.11
CA GLU A 87 18.20 -1.44 -16.16
C GLU A 87 17.90 -0.01 -15.62
N ASN A 88 17.52 0.12 -14.36
CA ASN A 88 17.08 1.38 -13.75
C ASN A 88 17.89 1.72 -12.48
N PRO A 89 19.16 2.13 -12.58
CA PRO A 89 20.01 2.43 -11.41
C PRO A 89 19.54 3.66 -10.59
N ASN A 90 18.61 4.44 -11.10
CA ASN A 90 17.91 5.52 -10.40
C ASN A 90 16.72 5.02 -9.58
N LEU A 91 16.33 3.74 -9.70
CA LEU A 91 15.24 3.11 -8.95
C LEU A 91 15.73 2.60 -7.60
N VAL A 92 14.96 2.92 -6.56
CA VAL A 92 15.10 2.39 -5.21
C VAL A 92 13.76 1.77 -4.82
N VAL A 93 13.76 0.48 -4.52
CA VAL A 93 12.56 -0.21 -4.06
C VAL A 93 12.66 -0.47 -2.57
N VAL A 94 11.62 -0.08 -1.83
CA VAL A 94 11.47 -0.34 -0.40
C VAL A 94 10.25 -1.22 -0.19
N LYS A 95 10.38 -2.25 0.63
CA LYS A 95 9.28 -3.18 0.93
C LYS A 95 9.28 -3.58 2.38
N SER A 96 8.18 -3.33 3.08
CA SER A 96 7.96 -3.87 4.42
C SER A 96 7.49 -5.31 4.33
N ILE A 97 8.22 -6.23 4.92
CA ILE A 97 7.81 -7.65 5.03
C ILE A 97 6.72 -7.84 6.09
N SER A 98 6.55 -6.88 6.99
CA SER A 98 5.59 -6.96 8.10
C SER A 98 4.11 -6.99 7.68
N LYS A 99 3.77 -6.68 6.43
CA LYS A 99 2.38 -6.54 5.97
C LYS A 99 1.86 -7.85 5.37
N SER A 100 2.30 -8.18 4.18
CA SER A 100 1.82 -9.33 3.42
C SER A 100 2.27 -10.67 4.01
N TYR A 101 3.43 -10.71 4.64
CA TYR A 101 3.97 -11.94 5.23
C TYR A 101 3.40 -12.25 6.63
N GLY A 102 2.51 -11.40 7.17
CA GLY A 102 1.83 -11.65 8.43
C GLY A 102 2.74 -11.66 9.68
N VAL A 103 3.92 -11.07 9.61
CA VAL A 103 4.94 -11.08 10.68
C VAL A 103 5.31 -9.68 11.18
N PRO A 104 4.35 -8.86 11.60
CA PRO A 104 4.60 -7.45 11.96
C PRO A 104 5.58 -7.30 13.14
N GLY A 105 5.62 -8.28 14.04
CA GLY A 105 6.53 -8.28 15.21
C GLY A 105 8.00 -8.45 14.86
N LEU A 106 8.34 -9.02 13.71
CA LEU A 106 9.74 -9.25 13.30
C LEU A 106 10.45 -7.98 12.85
N ARG A 107 9.72 -6.93 12.48
CA ARG A 107 10.27 -5.63 12.05
C ARG A 107 11.25 -5.71 10.87
N LEU A 108 10.91 -6.53 9.87
CA LEU A 108 11.69 -6.71 8.66
C LEU A 108 11.25 -5.79 7.53
N GLY A 109 12.21 -5.37 6.73
CA GLY A 109 12.02 -4.66 5.47
C GLY A 109 13.20 -4.87 4.54
N VAL A 110 12.98 -4.57 3.27
CA VAL A 110 13.98 -4.64 2.22
C VAL A 110 14.15 -3.27 1.60
N LEU A 111 15.38 -2.88 1.31
CA LEU A 111 15.73 -1.79 0.41
C LEU A 111 16.63 -2.38 -0.69
N ALA A 112 16.25 -2.18 -1.93
CA ALA A 112 17.00 -2.69 -3.08
C ALA A 112 17.22 -1.61 -4.13
N SER A 113 18.39 -1.61 -4.73
CA SER A 113 18.79 -0.76 -5.87
C SER A 113 20.05 -1.35 -6.49
N SER A 114 20.27 -1.17 -7.78
CA SER A 114 21.55 -1.46 -8.42
C SER A 114 22.58 -0.33 -8.25
N ASN A 115 22.20 0.80 -7.65
CA ASN A 115 23.12 1.89 -7.33
C ASN A 115 24.00 1.52 -6.12
N LEU A 116 25.18 0.93 -6.40
CA LEU A 116 26.10 0.47 -5.36
C LEU A 116 26.57 1.58 -4.41
N LEU A 117 26.72 2.83 -4.90
CA LEU A 117 27.09 3.96 -4.04
C LEU A 117 26.00 4.28 -3.03
N LEU A 118 24.73 4.22 -3.44
CA LEU A 118 23.61 4.39 -2.53
C LEU A 118 23.57 3.27 -1.50
N ILE A 119 23.66 2.02 -1.96
CA ILE A 119 23.64 0.84 -1.07
C ILE A 119 24.77 0.90 -0.04
N ASP A 120 25.97 1.27 -0.45
CA ASP A 120 27.11 1.40 0.46
C ASP A 120 26.89 2.51 1.53
N ARG A 121 26.32 3.65 1.12
CA ARG A 121 25.93 4.71 2.06
C ARG A 121 24.88 4.25 3.06
N VAL A 122 23.84 3.55 2.60
CA VAL A 122 22.81 2.99 3.49
C VAL A 122 23.44 2.01 4.47
N ARG A 123 24.25 1.07 3.97
CA ARG A 123 24.93 0.04 4.78
C ARG A 123 25.77 0.65 5.91
N LYS A 124 26.50 1.74 5.64
CA LYS A 124 27.31 2.45 6.63
C LYS A 124 26.50 3.16 7.73
N ASN A 125 25.22 3.41 7.47
CA ASN A 125 24.32 4.10 8.41
C ASN A 125 23.32 3.17 9.11
N VAL A 126 23.35 1.88 8.79
CA VAL A 126 22.50 0.89 9.47
C VAL A 126 23.12 0.52 10.83
N PRO A 127 22.32 0.44 11.91
CA PRO A 127 22.81 -0.04 13.22
C PRO A 127 23.44 -1.44 13.14
N ILE A 128 24.39 -1.75 14.00
CA ILE A 128 25.14 -3.03 14.00
C ILE A 128 24.18 -4.23 14.10
N TRP A 129 23.16 -4.15 14.96
CA TRP A 129 22.14 -5.20 15.13
C TRP A 129 20.77 -4.72 14.61
N ASN A 130 20.72 -4.39 13.32
CA ASN A 130 19.49 -3.91 12.69
C ASN A 130 18.42 -5.00 12.45
N ILE A 131 18.81 -6.28 12.53
CA ILE A 131 17.92 -7.44 12.40
C ILE A 131 18.00 -8.27 13.67
N ASN A 132 16.86 -8.60 14.27
CA ASN A 132 16.81 -9.48 15.44
C ASN A 132 16.88 -10.95 15.03
N SER A 133 17.28 -11.82 15.97
CA SER A 133 17.51 -13.25 15.70
C SER A 133 16.26 -14.01 15.20
N PHE A 134 15.05 -13.61 15.63
CA PHE A 134 13.81 -14.22 15.13
C PHE A 134 13.57 -13.85 13.66
N ALA A 135 13.88 -12.62 13.29
CA ALA A 135 13.79 -12.14 11.93
C ALA A 135 14.81 -12.86 11.01
N GLU A 136 16.03 -13.06 11.48
CA GLU A 136 17.07 -13.84 10.78
C GLU A 136 16.62 -15.29 10.58
N PHE A 137 16.13 -15.94 11.62
CA PHE A 137 15.62 -17.31 11.54
C PHE A 137 14.44 -17.40 10.55
N TYR A 138 13.50 -16.45 10.59
CA TYR A 138 12.38 -16.40 9.66
C TYR A 138 12.85 -16.35 8.20
N MET A 139 13.84 -15.52 7.88
CA MET A 139 14.40 -15.44 6.52
C MET A 139 15.01 -16.76 6.07
N GLN A 140 15.68 -17.49 6.97
CA GLN A 140 16.28 -18.80 6.65
C GLN A 140 15.26 -19.87 6.30
N ILE A 141 14.07 -19.84 6.93
CA ILE A 141 13.03 -20.85 6.74
C ILE A 141 11.97 -20.46 5.69
N PHE A 142 11.91 -19.20 5.27
CA PHE A 142 10.83 -18.67 4.43
C PHE A 142 10.64 -19.47 3.13
N ASN A 143 11.72 -19.88 2.48
CA ASN A 143 11.64 -20.64 1.23
C ASN A 143 10.82 -21.94 1.34
N LYS A 144 10.73 -22.52 2.55
CA LYS A 144 9.90 -23.72 2.78
C LYS A 144 8.40 -23.42 2.68
N TYR A 145 8.01 -22.18 2.91
CA TYR A 145 6.62 -21.73 2.99
C TYR A 145 6.21 -20.80 1.84
N GLU A 146 7.07 -20.64 0.84
CA GLU A 146 6.82 -19.73 -0.28
C GLU A 146 5.51 -20.05 -1.03
N GLN A 147 5.21 -21.34 -1.23
CA GLN A 147 3.99 -21.77 -1.92
C GLN A 147 2.74 -21.49 -1.07
N ASP A 148 2.81 -21.73 0.23
CA ASP A 148 1.73 -21.41 1.17
C ASP A 148 1.47 -19.90 1.20
N TYR A 149 2.53 -19.11 1.19
CA TYR A 149 2.45 -17.65 1.09
C TYR A 149 1.75 -17.19 -0.20
N LYS A 150 2.16 -17.72 -1.35
CA LYS A 150 1.54 -17.42 -2.64
C LYS A 150 0.06 -17.79 -2.67
N GLN A 151 -0.30 -18.92 -2.06
CA GLN A 151 -1.69 -19.34 -1.93
C GLN A 151 -2.48 -18.40 -1.01
N ALA A 152 -1.90 -17.99 0.12
CA ALA A 152 -2.53 -17.04 1.05
C ALA A 152 -2.81 -15.69 0.38
N CYS A 153 -1.86 -15.17 -0.42
CA CYS A 153 -2.07 -13.94 -1.19
C CYS A 153 -3.24 -14.07 -2.18
N ARG A 154 -3.35 -15.19 -2.91
CA ARG A 154 -4.48 -15.44 -3.82
C ARG A 154 -5.83 -15.52 -3.11
N LEU A 155 -5.87 -16.17 -1.95
CA LEU A 155 -7.09 -16.24 -1.12
C LEU A 155 -7.47 -14.87 -0.59
N PHE A 156 -6.48 -14.09 -0.17
CA PHE A 156 -6.68 -12.72 0.30
C PHE A 156 -7.29 -11.83 -0.79
N ILE A 157 -6.79 -11.89 -2.02
CA ILE A 157 -7.31 -11.10 -3.16
C ILE A 157 -8.78 -11.42 -3.38
N ARG A 158 -9.16 -12.71 -3.39
CA ARG A 158 -10.56 -13.13 -3.53
C ARG A 158 -11.44 -12.60 -2.40
N GLU A 159 -10.95 -12.64 -1.17
CA GLU A 159 -11.69 -12.11 -0.01
C GLU A 159 -11.83 -10.59 -0.09
N ARG A 160 -10.79 -9.86 -0.51
CA ARG A 160 -10.86 -8.42 -0.74
C ARG A 160 -11.94 -8.08 -1.77
N ASP A 161 -11.95 -8.79 -2.90
CA ASP A 161 -12.89 -8.51 -4.00
C ASP A 161 -14.34 -8.83 -3.58
N ARG A 162 -14.56 -9.92 -2.82
CA ARG A 162 -15.85 -10.23 -2.21
C ARG A 162 -16.29 -9.11 -1.25
N PHE A 163 -15.41 -8.73 -0.34
CA PHE A 163 -15.69 -7.70 0.67
C PHE A 163 -15.98 -6.33 0.02
N TYR A 164 -15.31 -6.01 -1.09
CA TYR A 164 -15.62 -4.81 -1.87
C TYR A 164 -17.07 -4.78 -2.34
N VAL A 165 -17.56 -5.88 -2.89
CA VAL A 165 -18.96 -5.99 -3.35
C VAL A 165 -19.93 -5.85 -2.17
N ASP A 166 -19.62 -6.47 -1.04
CA ASP A 166 -20.46 -6.37 0.16
C ASP A 166 -20.50 -4.93 0.72
N LEU A 167 -19.36 -4.23 0.76
CA LEU A 167 -19.28 -2.83 1.19
C LEU A 167 -20.08 -1.87 0.29
N GLN A 168 -20.14 -2.13 -1.02
CA GLN A 168 -20.92 -1.33 -1.96
C GLN A 168 -22.43 -1.36 -1.68
N GLN A 169 -22.93 -2.31 -0.88
CA GLN A 169 -24.33 -2.36 -0.46
C GLN A 169 -24.67 -1.39 0.67
N ILE A 170 -23.66 -0.76 1.28
CA ILE A 170 -23.86 0.21 2.37
C ILE A 170 -24.10 1.59 1.77
N GLY A 171 -25.35 2.02 1.72
CA GLY A 171 -25.81 3.20 0.97
C GLY A 171 -25.23 4.54 1.43
N TYR A 172 -24.69 4.64 2.64
CA TYR A 172 -24.06 5.84 3.16
C TYR A 172 -22.52 5.86 3.06
N LEU A 173 -21.93 4.84 2.38
CA LEU A 173 -20.50 4.76 2.09
C LEU A 173 -20.23 4.78 0.58
N ARG A 174 -19.27 5.58 0.16
CA ARG A 174 -18.65 5.48 -1.17
C ARG A 174 -17.31 4.80 -1.04
N ILE A 175 -17.16 3.64 -1.63
CA ILE A 175 -15.96 2.81 -1.53
C ILE A 175 -14.98 3.17 -2.65
N ILE A 176 -13.74 3.54 -2.31
CA ILE A 176 -12.69 3.76 -3.29
C ILE A 176 -12.08 2.39 -3.65
N PRO A 177 -12.01 2.03 -4.95
CA PRO A 177 -11.36 0.79 -5.39
C PRO A 177 -9.91 0.70 -4.88
N SER A 178 -9.50 -0.47 -4.40
CA SER A 178 -8.19 -0.63 -3.78
C SER A 178 -7.50 -1.93 -4.21
N GLN A 179 -6.21 -1.83 -4.43
CA GLN A 179 -5.31 -2.97 -4.63
C GLN A 179 -4.45 -3.28 -3.39
N ALA A 180 -4.73 -2.62 -2.26
CA ALA A 180 -4.08 -2.86 -0.97
C ALA A 180 -4.91 -3.82 -0.07
N ASN A 181 -4.52 -3.95 1.19
CA ASN A 181 -5.25 -4.73 2.19
C ASN A 181 -6.25 -3.91 3.01
N TYR A 182 -6.77 -2.85 2.44
CA TYR A 182 -7.79 -1.96 3.02
C TYR A 182 -8.56 -1.24 1.92
N PHE A 183 -9.71 -0.67 2.29
CA PHE A 183 -10.45 0.27 1.49
C PHE A 183 -10.49 1.64 2.18
N LEU A 184 -10.25 2.70 1.40
CA LEU A 184 -10.64 4.06 1.77
C LEU A 184 -12.11 4.23 1.41
N CYS A 185 -12.92 4.66 2.38
CA CYS A 185 -14.34 4.88 2.18
C CYS A 185 -14.68 6.32 2.57
N GLU A 186 -15.45 7.00 1.75
CA GLU A 186 -16.05 8.27 2.07
C GLU A 186 -17.43 8.03 2.73
N VAL A 187 -17.65 8.63 3.87
CA VAL A 187 -18.96 8.64 4.53
C VAL A 187 -19.76 9.80 3.93
N ILE A 188 -20.73 9.48 3.05
CA ILE A 188 -21.42 10.47 2.22
C ILE A 188 -22.72 11.00 2.84
N SER A 189 -23.22 10.34 3.88
CA SER A 189 -24.44 10.74 4.61
C SER A 189 -24.54 10.01 5.94
N LYS A 190 -25.51 10.40 6.75
CA LYS A 190 -25.94 9.80 8.01
C LYS A 190 -25.00 10.04 9.19
N TYR A 191 -23.69 9.93 9.01
CA TYR A 191 -22.68 10.05 10.08
C TYR A 191 -21.49 10.89 9.63
N SER A 192 -20.76 11.47 10.57
CA SER A 192 -19.36 11.85 10.35
C SER A 192 -18.43 10.62 10.47
N SER A 193 -17.22 10.71 9.95
CA SER A 193 -16.23 9.63 10.07
C SER A 193 -15.90 9.28 11.51
N LYS A 194 -15.90 10.31 12.38
CA LYS A 194 -15.66 10.14 13.80
C LYS A 194 -16.83 9.42 14.49
N GLU A 195 -18.07 9.88 14.28
CA GLU A 195 -19.25 9.24 14.87
C GLU A 195 -19.39 7.79 14.47
N LEU A 196 -19.21 7.47 13.18
CA LEU A 196 -19.26 6.10 12.69
C LEU A 196 -18.18 5.21 13.34
N THR A 197 -16.96 5.74 13.50
CA THR A 197 -15.86 5.02 14.15
C THR A 197 -16.15 4.76 15.63
N GLU A 198 -16.71 5.76 16.34
CA GLU A 198 -17.08 5.64 17.76
C GLU A 198 -18.26 4.67 17.97
N LEU A 199 -19.29 4.70 17.12
CA LEU A 199 -20.40 3.76 17.16
C LEU A 199 -19.95 2.31 16.95
N LEU A 200 -19.17 2.05 15.90
CA LEU A 200 -18.63 0.72 15.63
C LEU A 200 -17.78 0.18 16.78
N LEU A 201 -16.99 1.04 17.42
CA LEU A 201 -16.16 0.64 18.55
C LEU A 201 -17.02 0.35 19.79
N ASN A 202 -17.92 1.22 20.15
CA ASN A 202 -18.65 1.16 21.42
C ASN A 202 -19.77 0.10 21.41
N GLU A 203 -20.52 0.00 20.30
CA GLU A 203 -21.68 -0.90 20.22
C GLU A 203 -21.32 -2.28 19.68
N TYR A 204 -20.33 -2.36 18.76
CA TYR A 204 -19.99 -3.61 18.07
C TYR A 204 -18.59 -4.15 18.40
N ASN A 205 -17.78 -3.45 19.20
CA ASN A 205 -16.37 -3.76 19.46
C ASN A 205 -15.54 -3.91 18.16
N ILE A 206 -15.80 -3.05 17.17
CA ILE A 206 -15.10 -3.03 15.89
C ILE A 206 -14.34 -1.72 15.75
N LEU A 207 -13.01 -1.80 15.70
CA LEU A 207 -12.15 -0.63 15.50
C LEU A 207 -11.79 -0.48 14.03
N ILE A 208 -12.22 0.63 13.43
CA ILE A 208 -11.79 1.10 12.11
C ILE A 208 -10.95 2.37 12.24
N LYS A 209 -10.32 2.80 11.15
CA LYS A 209 -9.49 4.01 11.17
C LYS A 209 -10.27 5.23 10.70
N ASP A 210 -10.50 6.18 11.59
CA ASP A 210 -10.89 7.55 11.21
C ASP A 210 -9.71 8.24 10.49
N CYS A 211 -9.98 8.80 9.29
CA CYS A 211 -9.03 9.55 8.48
C CYS A 211 -9.23 11.07 8.54
N GLY A 212 -10.27 11.57 9.21
CA GLY A 212 -10.61 13.00 9.31
C GLY A 212 -9.52 13.88 9.94
N THR A 213 -8.61 13.29 10.73
CA THR A 213 -7.47 14.02 11.32
C THR A 213 -6.33 14.28 10.33
N LYS A 214 -6.33 13.66 9.17
CA LYS A 214 -5.29 13.84 8.15
C LYS A 214 -5.58 15.09 7.31
N LYS A 215 -4.55 15.91 7.07
CA LYS A 215 -4.66 17.14 6.27
C LYS A 215 -5.27 16.92 4.88
N ALA A 216 -5.00 15.76 4.28
CA ALA A 216 -5.48 15.38 2.96
C ALA A 216 -7.01 15.19 2.88
N PHE A 217 -7.69 14.94 3.99
CA PHE A 217 -9.12 14.61 4.05
C PHE A 217 -10.00 15.68 4.73
N ARG A 218 -9.47 16.91 4.88
CA ARG A 218 -10.19 17.99 5.60
C ARG A 218 -11.52 18.42 4.97
N ASN A 219 -11.73 18.12 3.69
CA ASN A 219 -12.91 18.52 2.94
C ASN A 219 -13.93 17.37 2.77
N GLY A 220 -13.84 16.33 3.58
CA GLY A 220 -14.76 15.20 3.54
C GLY A 220 -14.57 14.26 4.72
N GLU A 221 -15.52 13.36 4.88
CA GLU A 221 -15.57 12.38 5.95
C GLU A 221 -15.03 11.05 5.44
N TYR A 222 -13.85 10.65 5.87
CA TYR A 222 -13.18 9.44 5.36
C TYR A 222 -12.80 8.49 6.47
N ILE A 223 -13.04 7.20 6.23
CA ILE A 223 -12.60 6.09 7.07
C ILE A 223 -11.75 5.12 6.24
N ARG A 224 -10.87 4.37 6.90
CA ARG A 224 -10.15 3.27 6.27
C ARG A 224 -10.49 1.96 6.96
N ILE A 225 -10.99 1.01 6.18
CA ILE A 225 -11.41 -0.32 6.60
C ILE A 225 -10.36 -1.33 6.15
N ALA A 226 -9.79 -2.10 7.08
CA ALA A 226 -8.87 -3.19 6.75
C ALA A 226 -9.65 -4.42 6.26
N VAL A 227 -9.14 -5.07 5.22
CA VAL A 227 -9.60 -6.40 4.81
C VAL A 227 -9.03 -7.42 5.79
N ARG A 228 -9.89 -8.27 6.35
CA ARG A 228 -9.56 -9.28 7.35
C ARG A 228 -10.07 -10.67 6.93
N SER A 229 -10.28 -11.55 7.91
CA SER A 229 -10.92 -12.84 7.65
C SER A 229 -12.37 -12.66 7.16
N THR A 230 -12.90 -13.65 6.44
CA THR A 230 -14.29 -13.67 5.99
C THR A 230 -15.28 -13.41 7.13
N LEU A 231 -15.03 -13.99 8.32
CA LEU A 231 -15.87 -13.78 9.49
C LEU A 231 -15.81 -12.35 10.03
N ASP A 232 -14.61 -11.76 10.13
CA ASP A 232 -14.44 -10.40 10.60
C ASP A 232 -15.08 -9.40 9.62
N ASN A 233 -14.90 -9.61 8.31
CA ASN A 233 -15.47 -8.79 7.27
C ASN A 233 -17.00 -8.85 7.29
N GLN A 234 -17.56 -10.06 7.43
CA GLN A 234 -19.02 -10.24 7.54
C GLN A 234 -19.58 -9.53 8.77
N ARG A 235 -18.93 -9.69 9.93
CA ARG A 235 -19.33 -9.02 11.17
C ARG A 235 -19.37 -7.49 11.00
N LEU A 236 -18.40 -6.90 10.29
CA LEU A 236 -18.42 -5.45 10.00
C LEU A 236 -19.58 -5.10 9.07
N ILE A 237 -19.82 -5.88 8.01
CA ILE A 237 -20.95 -5.64 7.09
C ILE A 237 -22.29 -5.68 7.83
N ASP A 238 -22.48 -6.64 8.71
CA ASP A 238 -23.70 -6.77 9.49
C ASP A 238 -23.89 -5.55 10.40
N ALA A 239 -22.86 -5.14 11.12
CA ALA A 239 -22.88 -3.93 11.93
C ALA A 239 -23.19 -2.66 11.12
N LEU A 240 -22.58 -2.50 9.93
CA LEU A 240 -22.83 -1.35 9.05
C LEU A 240 -24.27 -1.33 8.48
N LYS A 241 -24.90 -2.49 8.32
CA LYS A 241 -26.30 -2.60 7.85
C LYS A 241 -27.31 -2.30 8.96
N GLU A 242 -26.98 -2.60 10.22
CA GLU A 242 -27.81 -2.29 11.38
C GLU A 242 -27.83 -0.80 11.71
N LEU A 243 -26.73 -0.09 11.45
CA LEU A 243 -26.57 1.34 11.62
C LEU A 243 -27.29 2.14 10.53
#